data_e3d510cb9cdfca3a8a8c37a6d82d7b3e
#
_entry.id   e3d510cb9cdfca3a8a8c37a6d82d7b3e
#
_cell.length_a   1.000
_cell.length_b   1.000
_cell.length_c   1.000
_cell.angle_alpha   90.00
_cell.angle_beta   90.00
_cell.angle_gamma   90.00
#
_symmetry.space_group_name_H-M   'P 1'
#
loop_
_entity.id
_entity.type
_entity.pdbx_description
1 polymer ?
#
loop_
_entity_poly.entity_id
_entity_poly.type
_entity_poly.pdbx_seq_one_letter_code
_entity_poly.pdbx_strand_id
1 'polypeptide(L)'
;MISTKTNNKSIQLNTIEEAIEDIKNGKVIIVVDDENRENEGDFVAAAEMVTPEMINFMATHGRGLICTPLTEKRCKELELGMMVNNNTDPMETAFTVSIDLRGKGVTTGISASDRAKTVKALIDKDTKPFDLARPGHIFPLKAKEGGVLRRTGHTEAAIDFARLAGLEPAGVIVEIMNEDGTMARLPQLIDVAKKFDIKIVSIEDLVAYRMEHDSLIEKKEDFTILTRFGDFRLRAYQQTTNNQVHIALTKGVWKSDEPILTRVNSTLVNNDILGTLTNNADKKLDQMFQAINENGKGAILFINQQNQAQNLLNRLHILKENQAEGEMKAPAMTMDNKDFGIGAQILHDLNICKIELMTNTQQTKRVGMIGYGLEIVDYIKY
;
A
#
# COMPACT_ATOMS: atom_id res chain seq x y z
N MET A 1 2.36 47.69 -2.99
CA MET A 1 1.31 46.69 -3.36
C MET A 1 1.76 46.04 -4.65
N ILE A 2 2.40 44.89 -4.54
CA ILE A 2 2.71 44.06 -5.71
C ILE A 2 2.08 42.69 -5.40
N SER A 3 0.93 42.46 -6.04
CA SER A 3 0.19 41.21 -5.99
C SER A 3 0.86 40.20 -6.93
N THR A 4 1.58 39.25 -6.40
CA THR A 4 2.04 38.08 -7.16
C THR A 4 0.90 37.05 -7.21
N LYS A 5 0.07 37.13 -8.26
CA LYS A 5 -0.82 36.06 -8.64
C LYS A 5 0.03 34.97 -9.30
N THR A 6 0.39 33.95 -8.55
CA THR A 6 0.86 32.69 -9.10
C THR A 6 -0.32 32.01 -9.79
N ASN A 7 -0.23 31.83 -11.11
CA ASN A 7 -1.16 31.04 -11.91
C ASN A 7 -1.02 29.55 -11.51
N ASN A 8 -1.81 29.06 -10.56
CA ASN A 8 -2.05 27.65 -10.38
C ASN A 8 -2.97 27.18 -11.53
N LYS A 9 -2.40 26.87 -12.69
CA LYS A 9 -3.06 25.92 -13.60
C LYS A 9 -2.98 24.56 -12.89
N SER A 10 -4.11 24.04 -12.46
CA SER A 10 -4.21 22.64 -12.02
C SER A 10 -3.64 21.77 -13.14
N ILE A 11 -2.57 21.05 -12.85
CA ILE A 11 -1.98 20.09 -13.77
C ILE A 11 -3.01 18.97 -13.92
N GLN A 12 -3.55 18.80 -15.12
CA GLN A 12 -4.52 17.74 -15.41
C GLN A 12 -3.74 16.51 -15.87
N LEU A 13 -3.79 15.43 -15.09
CA LEU A 13 -3.29 14.11 -15.47
C LEU A 13 -4.28 13.42 -16.41
N ASN A 14 -3.85 12.32 -17.02
CA ASN A 14 -4.71 11.46 -17.83
C ASN A 14 -5.69 10.67 -16.93
N THR A 15 -6.76 10.12 -17.54
CA THR A 15 -7.70 9.28 -16.81
C THR A 15 -7.16 7.85 -16.64
N ILE A 16 -7.69 7.13 -15.66
CA ILE A 16 -7.31 5.74 -15.41
C ILE A 16 -7.71 4.83 -16.58
N GLU A 17 -8.86 5.11 -17.22
CA GLU A 17 -9.33 4.38 -18.39
C GLU A 17 -8.39 4.53 -19.58
N GLU A 18 -7.87 5.74 -19.84
CA GLU A 18 -6.87 5.97 -20.88
C GLU A 18 -5.58 5.18 -20.62
N ALA A 19 -5.13 5.12 -19.35
CA ALA A 19 -3.96 4.35 -18.96
C ALA A 19 -4.18 2.84 -19.10
N ILE A 20 -5.36 2.32 -18.69
CA ILE A 20 -5.74 0.91 -18.87
C ILE A 20 -5.70 0.52 -20.35
N GLU A 21 -6.26 1.37 -21.23
CA GLU A 21 -6.26 1.10 -22.67
C GLU A 21 -4.85 1.09 -23.26
N ASP A 22 -3.97 2.00 -22.83
CA ASP A 22 -2.56 2.01 -23.27
C ASP A 22 -1.80 0.76 -22.77
N ILE A 23 -1.99 0.33 -21.51
CA ILE A 23 -1.41 -0.93 -20.99
C ILE A 23 -1.90 -2.12 -21.79
N LYS A 24 -3.21 -2.21 -22.09
CA LYS A 24 -3.82 -3.26 -22.90
C LYS A 24 -3.22 -3.35 -24.31
N ASN A 25 -2.88 -2.20 -24.88
CA ASN A 25 -2.24 -2.09 -26.19
C ASN A 25 -0.71 -2.27 -26.15
N GLY A 26 -0.13 -2.67 -25.01
CA GLY A 26 1.29 -2.95 -24.86
C GLY A 26 2.15 -1.69 -24.80
N LYS A 27 1.59 -0.56 -24.41
CA LYS A 27 2.34 0.68 -24.21
C LYS A 27 2.83 0.82 -22.76
N VAL A 28 3.81 1.71 -22.59
CA VAL A 28 4.29 2.16 -21.28
C VAL A 28 3.46 3.35 -20.85
N ILE A 29 3.16 3.45 -19.56
CA ILE A 29 2.58 4.64 -18.92
C ILE A 29 3.52 5.17 -17.86
N ILE A 30 3.29 6.40 -17.38
CA ILE A 30 3.93 6.95 -16.18
C ILE A 30 2.91 6.93 -15.05
N VAL A 31 3.31 6.38 -13.91
CA VAL A 31 2.52 6.37 -12.68
C VAL A 31 3.26 7.17 -11.64
N VAL A 32 2.58 8.13 -11.00
CA VAL A 32 3.14 8.96 -9.92
C VAL A 32 2.48 8.64 -8.60
N ASP A 33 3.24 8.68 -7.52
CA ASP A 33 2.75 8.51 -6.17
C ASP A 33 2.59 9.84 -5.41
N ASP A 34 2.12 9.75 -4.16
CA ASP A 34 1.86 10.90 -3.28
C ASP A 34 3.17 11.63 -2.91
N GLU A 35 3.12 12.99 -2.89
CA GLU A 35 4.24 13.85 -2.50
C GLU A 35 4.80 13.56 -1.09
N ASN A 36 3.98 12.99 -0.21
CA ASN A 36 4.36 12.61 1.15
C ASN A 36 4.83 11.16 1.26
N ARG A 37 4.82 10.38 0.15
CA ARG A 37 5.32 9.00 0.11
C ARG A 37 6.76 8.99 -0.44
N GLU A 38 6.99 8.59 -1.67
CA GLU A 38 8.29 8.64 -2.36
C GLU A 38 8.42 9.92 -3.18
N ASN A 39 7.27 10.47 -3.60
CA ASN A 39 7.17 11.62 -4.51
C ASN A 39 7.92 11.36 -5.81
N GLU A 40 7.72 10.19 -6.39
CA GLU A 40 8.42 9.70 -7.57
C GLU A 40 7.44 9.32 -8.69
N GLY A 41 7.97 9.01 -9.85
CA GLY A 41 7.22 8.46 -10.96
C GLY A 41 7.99 7.34 -11.64
N ASP A 42 7.26 6.26 -11.94
CA ASP A 42 7.79 5.10 -12.62
C ASP A 42 7.22 4.98 -14.03
N PHE A 43 8.04 4.50 -14.97
CA PHE A 43 7.51 3.85 -16.15
C PHE A 43 6.91 2.50 -15.74
N VAL A 44 5.68 2.25 -16.17
CA VAL A 44 4.93 1.04 -15.85
C VAL A 44 4.43 0.39 -17.14
N ALA A 45 4.59 -0.92 -17.27
CA ALA A 45 4.06 -1.71 -18.36
C ALA A 45 3.60 -3.09 -17.86
N ALA A 46 2.68 -3.75 -18.60
CA ALA A 46 2.32 -5.12 -18.31
C ALA A 46 3.45 -6.09 -18.72
N ALA A 47 3.79 -7.03 -17.82
CA ALA A 47 4.84 -8.04 -18.08
C ALA A 47 4.53 -8.91 -19.30
N GLU A 48 3.24 -9.18 -19.58
CA GLU A 48 2.79 -9.96 -20.73
C GLU A 48 3.14 -9.30 -22.06
N MET A 49 3.14 -7.98 -22.11
CA MET A 49 3.40 -7.19 -23.32
C MET A 49 4.85 -6.78 -23.51
N VAL A 50 5.73 -7.17 -22.57
CA VAL A 50 7.13 -6.73 -22.57
C VAL A 50 7.89 -7.19 -23.83
N THR A 51 8.70 -6.29 -24.39
CA THR A 51 9.62 -6.56 -25.52
C THR A 51 11.04 -6.10 -25.18
N PRO A 52 12.07 -6.56 -25.90
CA PRO A 52 13.42 -6.03 -25.74
C PRO A 52 13.51 -4.51 -25.95
N GLU A 53 12.74 -3.97 -26.89
CA GLU A 53 12.69 -2.53 -27.18
C GLU A 53 12.10 -1.76 -25.99
N MET A 54 11.04 -2.29 -25.36
CA MET A 54 10.45 -1.71 -24.16
C MET A 54 11.45 -1.69 -23.00
N ILE A 55 12.11 -2.81 -22.73
CA ILE A 55 13.16 -2.87 -21.68
C ILE A 55 14.29 -1.90 -21.98
N ASN A 56 14.72 -1.78 -23.25
CA ASN A 56 15.74 -0.80 -23.63
C ASN A 56 15.27 0.64 -23.44
N PHE A 57 14.02 0.93 -23.79
CA PHE A 57 13.41 2.25 -23.55
C PHE A 57 13.40 2.60 -22.04
N MET A 58 12.88 1.68 -21.22
CA MET A 58 12.80 1.85 -19.76
C MET A 58 14.19 2.03 -19.14
N ALA A 59 15.18 1.23 -19.53
CA ALA A 59 16.55 1.34 -19.04
C ALA A 59 17.21 2.69 -19.45
N THR A 60 16.97 3.15 -20.69
CA THR A 60 17.59 4.37 -21.22
C THR A 60 16.97 5.63 -20.64
N HIS A 61 15.65 5.67 -20.49
CA HIS A 61 14.90 6.87 -20.14
C HIS A 61 14.41 6.91 -18.70
N GLY A 62 14.21 5.74 -18.06
CA GLY A 62 13.95 5.63 -16.62
C GLY A 62 15.23 5.78 -15.82
N ARG A 63 16.27 5.04 -16.16
CA ARG A 63 17.58 4.99 -15.48
C ARG A 63 17.56 4.36 -14.09
N GLY A 64 16.38 4.03 -13.55
CA GLY A 64 16.17 3.35 -12.29
C GLY A 64 16.43 1.84 -12.35
N LEU A 65 16.01 1.12 -11.32
CA LEU A 65 16.13 -0.34 -11.24
C LEU A 65 14.94 -1.02 -11.92
N ILE A 66 15.18 -1.81 -12.97
CA ILE A 66 14.10 -2.57 -13.60
C ILE A 66 13.63 -3.67 -12.66
N CYS A 67 12.41 -3.54 -12.16
CA CYS A 67 11.75 -4.46 -11.27
C CYS A 67 10.53 -5.10 -11.94
N THR A 68 10.15 -6.29 -11.45
CA THR A 68 8.99 -7.03 -11.97
C THR A 68 8.02 -7.34 -10.82
N PRO A 69 7.01 -6.49 -10.58
CA PRO A 69 5.90 -6.80 -9.70
C PRO A 69 5.20 -8.10 -10.07
N LEU A 70 5.02 -8.98 -9.08
CA LEU A 70 4.32 -10.26 -9.19
C LEU A 70 3.33 -10.42 -8.05
N THR A 71 2.29 -11.21 -8.27
CA THR A 71 1.38 -11.62 -7.19
C THR A 71 2.10 -12.51 -6.17
N GLU A 72 1.65 -12.48 -4.92
CA GLU A 72 2.18 -13.37 -3.87
C GLU A 72 2.08 -14.84 -4.26
N LYS A 73 0.95 -15.23 -4.91
CA LYS A 73 0.73 -16.57 -5.43
C LYS A 73 1.84 -16.96 -6.41
N ARG A 74 2.16 -16.09 -7.39
CA ARG A 74 3.16 -16.38 -8.41
C ARG A 74 4.57 -16.44 -7.82
N CYS A 75 4.90 -15.54 -6.89
CA CYS A 75 6.17 -15.63 -6.15
C CYS A 75 6.33 -16.98 -5.43
N LYS A 76 5.26 -17.48 -4.81
CA LYS A 76 5.24 -18.76 -4.11
C LYS A 76 5.41 -19.95 -5.08
N GLU A 77 4.70 -19.95 -6.22
CA GLU A 77 4.82 -20.98 -7.26
C GLU A 77 6.25 -21.08 -7.82
N LEU A 78 6.94 -19.95 -7.96
CA LEU A 78 8.30 -19.88 -8.45
C LEU A 78 9.37 -19.98 -7.34
N GLU A 79 8.95 -20.21 -6.08
CA GLU A 79 9.84 -20.28 -4.91
C GLU A 79 10.77 -19.06 -4.81
N LEU A 80 10.22 -17.87 -5.07
CA LEU A 80 10.95 -16.60 -4.93
C LEU A 80 10.94 -16.19 -3.46
N GLY A 81 11.98 -16.54 -2.73
CA GLY A 81 12.19 -16.11 -1.34
C GLY A 81 12.46 -14.61 -1.26
N MET A 82 12.13 -14.01 -0.11
CA MET A 82 12.48 -12.62 0.14
C MET A 82 14.00 -12.43 0.13
N MET A 83 14.47 -11.29 -0.39
CA MET A 83 15.89 -10.96 -0.48
C MET A 83 16.56 -10.91 0.90
N VAL A 84 15.82 -10.51 1.92
CA VAL A 84 16.28 -10.41 3.31
C VAL A 84 15.22 -10.99 4.25
N ASN A 85 15.68 -11.59 5.37
CA ASN A 85 14.79 -12.13 6.40
C ASN A 85 14.13 -11.02 7.24
N ASN A 86 14.83 -9.90 7.45
CA ASN A 86 14.35 -8.75 8.17
C ASN A 86 14.46 -7.52 7.27
N ASN A 87 13.32 -7.05 6.77
CA ASN A 87 13.26 -5.86 5.93
C ASN A 87 13.30 -4.62 6.82
N THR A 88 14.33 -3.79 6.66
CA THR A 88 14.52 -2.52 7.37
C THR A 88 14.26 -1.29 6.52
N ASP A 89 13.82 -1.50 5.26
CA ASP A 89 13.44 -0.40 4.37
C ASP A 89 12.21 0.35 4.93
N PRO A 90 12.26 1.69 5.05
CA PRO A 90 11.12 2.48 5.54
C PRO A 90 9.84 2.28 4.73
N MET A 91 9.97 2.00 3.43
CA MET A 91 8.84 1.70 2.53
C MET A 91 8.48 0.22 2.50
N GLU A 92 9.28 -0.64 3.15
CA GLU A 92 9.12 -2.11 3.19
C GLU A 92 8.98 -2.74 1.81
N THR A 93 9.70 -2.20 0.81
CA THR A 93 9.67 -2.71 -0.55
C THR A 93 10.02 -4.19 -0.56
N ALA A 94 9.10 -5.00 -1.05
CA ALA A 94 9.12 -6.45 -0.90
C ALA A 94 9.98 -7.12 -1.98
N PHE A 95 11.28 -6.79 -2.01
CA PHE A 95 12.23 -7.44 -2.91
C PHE A 95 12.33 -8.94 -2.62
N THR A 96 12.18 -9.72 -3.66
CA THR A 96 12.58 -11.13 -3.66
C THR A 96 14.02 -11.27 -4.15
N VAL A 97 14.58 -12.48 -4.05
CA VAL A 97 15.88 -12.77 -4.66
C VAL A 97 15.83 -12.44 -6.16
N SER A 98 16.87 -11.77 -6.67
CA SER A 98 16.99 -11.46 -8.10
C SER A 98 17.22 -12.73 -8.92
N ILE A 99 16.75 -12.72 -10.17
CA ILE A 99 16.75 -13.92 -11.01
C ILE A 99 17.12 -13.62 -12.47
N ASP A 100 17.55 -14.67 -13.18
CA ASP A 100 17.61 -14.74 -14.64
C ASP A 100 17.03 -16.06 -15.13
N LEU A 101 16.43 -16.06 -16.33
CA LEU A 101 16.01 -17.30 -16.98
C LEU A 101 17.23 -18.11 -17.41
N ARG A 102 17.22 -19.40 -17.11
CA ARG A 102 18.26 -20.34 -17.57
C ARG A 102 17.98 -20.84 -18.98
N GLY A 103 18.98 -20.80 -19.81
CA GLY A 103 18.83 -21.30 -21.19
C GLY A 103 17.90 -20.46 -22.04
N LYS A 104 17.17 -21.08 -22.95
CA LYS A 104 16.21 -20.45 -23.87
C LYS A 104 16.78 -19.20 -24.60
N GLY A 105 18.11 -19.22 -24.85
CA GLY A 105 18.82 -18.14 -25.55
C GLY A 105 19.08 -16.91 -24.68
N VAL A 106 19.03 -17.04 -23.36
CA VAL A 106 19.57 -16.04 -22.40
C VAL A 106 21.07 -16.29 -22.26
N THR A 107 21.86 -15.22 -22.32
CA THR A 107 23.33 -15.27 -22.23
C THR A 107 23.80 -14.91 -20.82
N THR A 108 24.14 -13.63 -20.59
CA THR A 108 24.57 -13.13 -19.27
C THR A 108 23.42 -12.59 -18.40
N GLY A 109 22.22 -12.45 -18.97
CA GLY A 109 21.02 -11.97 -18.27
C GLY A 109 20.78 -10.45 -18.33
N ILE A 110 21.82 -9.64 -18.54
CA ILE A 110 21.73 -8.17 -18.43
C ILE A 110 21.20 -7.46 -19.69
N SER A 111 21.34 -8.05 -20.88
CA SER A 111 20.88 -7.41 -22.11
C SER A 111 19.36 -7.16 -22.08
N ALA A 112 18.88 -6.17 -22.82
CA ALA A 112 17.44 -5.91 -22.91
C ALA A 112 16.66 -7.14 -23.40
N SER A 113 17.23 -7.91 -24.34
CA SER A 113 16.67 -9.16 -24.83
C SER A 113 16.60 -10.22 -23.72
N ASP A 114 17.67 -10.41 -22.94
CA ASP A 114 17.73 -11.40 -21.88
C ASP A 114 16.74 -11.05 -20.74
N ARG A 115 16.69 -9.77 -20.36
CA ARG A 115 15.74 -9.29 -19.36
C ARG A 115 14.28 -9.46 -19.81
N ALA A 116 13.96 -9.12 -21.06
CA ALA A 116 12.61 -9.33 -21.60
C ALA A 116 12.21 -10.82 -21.60
N LYS A 117 13.13 -11.73 -21.95
CA LYS A 117 12.88 -13.19 -21.86
C LYS A 117 12.65 -13.64 -20.42
N THR A 118 13.43 -13.12 -19.49
CA THR A 118 13.29 -13.44 -18.06
C THR A 118 11.94 -12.95 -17.52
N VAL A 119 11.53 -11.73 -17.84
CA VAL A 119 10.21 -11.18 -17.44
C VAL A 119 9.08 -12.05 -18.00
N LYS A 120 9.13 -12.41 -19.30
CA LYS A 120 8.12 -13.29 -19.91
C LYS A 120 8.06 -14.67 -19.24
N ALA A 121 9.21 -15.21 -18.85
CA ALA A 121 9.24 -16.48 -18.14
C ALA A 121 8.56 -16.42 -16.77
N LEU A 122 8.60 -15.26 -16.09
CA LEU A 122 7.95 -15.10 -14.79
C LEU A 122 6.42 -15.25 -14.84
N ILE A 123 5.79 -14.95 -15.97
CA ILE A 123 4.34 -15.07 -16.16
C ILE A 123 3.93 -16.36 -16.89
N ASP A 124 4.87 -17.06 -17.50
CA ASP A 124 4.63 -18.32 -18.17
C ASP A 124 4.33 -19.42 -17.15
N LYS A 125 3.15 -20.03 -17.23
CA LYS A 125 2.66 -21.09 -16.31
C LYS A 125 3.53 -22.34 -16.33
N ASP A 126 4.25 -22.57 -17.42
CA ASP A 126 5.13 -23.73 -17.58
C ASP A 126 6.51 -23.51 -16.93
N THR A 127 6.88 -22.29 -16.64
CA THR A 127 8.14 -21.98 -15.95
C THR A 127 8.14 -22.51 -14.52
N LYS A 128 9.18 -23.26 -14.17
CA LYS A 128 9.39 -23.87 -12.85
C LYS A 128 10.54 -23.19 -12.10
N PRO A 129 10.63 -23.37 -10.77
CA PRO A 129 11.69 -22.76 -9.96
C PRO A 129 13.12 -23.04 -10.46
N PHE A 130 13.39 -24.23 -10.99
CA PHE A 130 14.71 -24.62 -11.48
C PHE A 130 15.10 -23.98 -12.83
N ASP A 131 14.11 -23.42 -13.57
CA ASP A 131 14.37 -22.67 -14.81
C ASP A 131 14.97 -21.27 -14.52
N LEU A 132 14.99 -20.86 -13.26
CA LEU A 132 15.47 -19.56 -12.83
C LEU A 132 16.82 -19.68 -12.11
N ALA A 133 17.83 -18.96 -12.61
CA ALA A 133 19.09 -18.75 -11.91
C ALA A 133 18.89 -17.71 -10.79
N ARG A 134 19.61 -17.88 -9.69
CA ARG A 134 19.63 -17.00 -8.53
C ARG A 134 21.07 -16.81 -8.07
N PRO A 135 21.61 -15.58 -7.92
CA PRO A 135 21.01 -14.29 -8.28
C PRO A 135 20.96 -14.06 -9.79
N GLY A 136 20.33 -12.97 -10.22
CA GLY A 136 20.25 -12.54 -11.62
C GLY A 136 20.07 -11.02 -11.74
N HIS A 137 19.58 -10.56 -12.90
CA HIS A 137 19.49 -9.14 -13.28
C HIS A 137 18.06 -8.63 -13.36
N ILE A 138 17.05 -9.46 -13.10
CA ILE A 138 15.66 -9.03 -12.86
C ILE A 138 15.34 -9.15 -11.38
N PHE A 139 14.67 -8.14 -10.85
CA PHE A 139 14.32 -7.99 -9.45
C PHE A 139 12.81 -8.14 -9.28
N PRO A 140 12.30 -9.35 -8.98
CA PRO A 140 10.88 -9.52 -8.73
C PRO A 140 10.47 -8.84 -7.40
N LEU A 141 9.32 -8.18 -7.41
CA LEU A 141 8.71 -7.56 -6.23
C LEU A 141 7.41 -8.29 -5.90
N LYS A 142 7.25 -8.68 -4.64
CA LYS A 142 6.04 -9.33 -4.17
C LYS A 142 4.97 -8.29 -3.82
N ALA A 143 3.96 -8.13 -4.68
CA ALA A 143 2.85 -7.23 -4.43
C ALA A 143 1.93 -7.74 -3.31
N LYS A 144 1.34 -6.82 -2.56
CA LYS A 144 0.30 -7.14 -1.57
C LYS A 144 -0.99 -7.57 -2.29
N GLU A 145 -1.62 -8.63 -1.79
CA GLU A 145 -2.94 -9.05 -2.27
C GLU A 145 -3.97 -7.96 -2.00
N GLY A 146 -4.76 -7.59 -3.02
CA GLY A 146 -5.66 -6.44 -2.98
C GLY A 146 -5.12 -5.19 -3.72
N GLY A 147 -3.85 -5.20 -4.18
CA GLY A 147 -3.28 -4.15 -5.00
C GLY A 147 -3.21 -2.80 -4.27
N VAL A 148 -3.46 -1.70 -5.02
CA VAL A 148 -3.39 -0.34 -4.46
C VAL A 148 -4.39 -0.09 -3.34
N LEU A 149 -5.46 -0.86 -3.25
CA LEU A 149 -6.40 -0.80 -2.12
C LEU A 149 -5.82 -1.34 -0.81
N ARG A 150 -4.66 -2.00 -0.86
CA ARG A 150 -3.90 -2.47 0.32
C ARG A 150 -2.66 -1.62 0.57
N ARG A 151 -1.90 -1.33 -0.47
CA ARG A 151 -0.67 -0.54 -0.40
C ARG A 151 -0.56 0.36 -1.62
N THR A 152 -0.54 1.67 -1.40
CA THR A 152 -0.53 2.70 -2.46
C THR A 152 0.87 2.89 -3.06
N GLY A 153 1.47 1.80 -3.57
CA GLY A 153 2.80 1.78 -4.17
C GLY A 153 2.80 1.40 -5.65
N HIS A 154 3.88 1.75 -6.38
CA HIS A 154 4.07 1.43 -7.79
C HIS A 154 4.02 -0.08 -8.07
N THR A 155 4.52 -0.91 -7.14
CA THR A 155 4.42 -2.37 -7.20
C THR A 155 2.99 -2.85 -7.34
N GLU A 156 2.09 -2.35 -6.48
CA GLU A 156 0.67 -2.70 -6.48
C GLU A 156 -0.05 -2.08 -7.67
N ALA A 157 0.31 -0.83 -8.04
CA ALA A 157 -0.27 -0.16 -9.20
C ALA A 157 -0.02 -0.93 -10.50
N ALA A 158 1.20 -1.47 -10.69
CA ALA A 158 1.54 -2.25 -11.88
C ALA A 158 0.70 -3.54 -11.99
N ILE A 159 0.46 -4.23 -10.87
CA ILE A 159 -0.43 -5.40 -10.82
C ILE A 159 -1.85 -5.03 -11.18
N ASP A 160 -2.35 -3.91 -10.62
CA ASP A 160 -3.72 -3.47 -10.86
C ASP A 160 -3.95 -3.04 -12.29
N PHE A 161 -3.04 -2.25 -12.88
CA PHE A 161 -3.15 -1.87 -14.29
C PHE A 161 -3.13 -3.09 -15.23
N ALA A 162 -2.24 -4.08 -15.00
CA ALA A 162 -2.23 -5.30 -15.78
C ALA A 162 -3.56 -6.06 -15.66
N ARG A 163 -4.07 -6.24 -14.43
CA ARG A 163 -5.35 -6.91 -14.16
C ARG A 163 -6.54 -6.17 -14.79
N LEU A 164 -6.61 -4.85 -14.64
CA LEU A 164 -7.69 -4.02 -15.20
C LEU A 164 -7.66 -4.01 -16.73
N ALA A 165 -6.49 -4.15 -17.33
CA ALA A 165 -6.32 -4.31 -18.78
C ALA A 165 -6.69 -5.72 -19.28
N GLY A 166 -7.03 -6.68 -18.38
CA GLY A 166 -7.36 -8.06 -18.72
C GLY A 166 -6.16 -8.94 -19.03
N LEU A 167 -4.95 -8.55 -18.59
CA LEU A 167 -3.68 -9.24 -18.76
C LEU A 167 -3.29 -10.00 -17.48
N GLU A 168 -2.27 -10.86 -17.57
CA GLU A 168 -1.72 -11.52 -16.37
C GLU A 168 -1.28 -10.47 -15.35
N PRO A 169 -1.65 -10.61 -14.04
CA PRO A 169 -1.37 -9.61 -13.02
C PRO A 169 0.11 -9.59 -12.64
N ALA A 170 0.91 -9.06 -13.54
CA ALA A 170 2.34 -8.84 -13.41
C ALA A 170 2.77 -7.61 -14.23
N GLY A 171 3.72 -6.86 -13.73
CA GLY A 171 4.21 -5.65 -14.39
C GLY A 171 5.72 -5.60 -14.54
N VAL A 172 6.19 -4.60 -15.27
CA VAL A 172 7.57 -4.12 -15.26
C VAL A 172 7.53 -2.66 -14.88
N ILE A 173 8.34 -2.28 -13.91
CA ILE A 173 8.47 -0.91 -13.45
C ILE A 173 9.92 -0.48 -13.42
N VAL A 174 10.15 0.81 -13.55
CA VAL A 174 11.46 1.45 -13.38
C VAL A 174 11.26 2.90 -13.00
N GLU A 175 11.98 3.34 -11.99
CA GLU A 175 11.95 4.72 -11.52
C GLU A 175 12.52 5.67 -12.58
N ILE A 176 11.96 6.88 -12.68
CA ILE A 176 12.39 7.89 -13.64
C ILE A 176 13.30 8.92 -12.95
N MET A 177 14.54 8.95 -13.39
CA MET A 177 15.55 9.92 -12.95
C MET A 177 15.83 10.96 -14.01
N ASN A 178 16.20 12.16 -13.57
CA ASN A 178 16.76 13.23 -14.41
C ASN A 178 18.13 12.82 -14.98
N GLU A 179 18.62 13.58 -15.94
CA GLU A 179 19.94 13.32 -16.55
C GLU A 179 21.12 13.49 -15.59
N ASP A 180 20.93 14.30 -14.54
CA ASP A 180 21.91 14.51 -13.47
C ASP A 180 21.89 13.43 -12.38
N GLY A 181 20.99 12.42 -12.49
CA GLY A 181 20.83 11.32 -11.54
C GLY A 181 19.92 11.63 -10.36
N THR A 182 19.33 12.82 -10.29
CA THR A 182 18.30 13.13 -9.28
C THR A 182 16.95 12.54 -9.70
N MET A 183 16.06 12.29 -8.71
CA MET A 183 14.72 11.77 -9.03
C MET A 183 13.88 12.81 -9.75
N ALA A 184 13.24 12.41 -10.85
CA ALA A 184 12.27 13.26 -11.54
C ALA A 184 11.00 13.42 -10.68
N ARG A 185 10.52 14.66 -10.55
CA ARG A 185 9.29 14.99 -9.83
C ARG A 185 8.19 15.36 -10.83
N LEU A 186 6.97 15.53 -10.38
CA LEU A 186 5.81 15.73 -11.25
C LEU A 186 6.04 16.73 -12.40
N PRO A 187 6.67 17.91 -12.23
CA PRO A 187 6.93 18.81 -13.35
C PRO A 187 7.80 18.20 -14.45
N GLN A 188 8.91 17.51 -14.07
CA GLN A 188 9.80 16.84 -15.03
C GLN A 188 9.13 15.62 -15.67
N LEU A 189 8.34 14.87 -14.90
CA LEU A 189 7.60 13.71 -15.39
C LEU A 189 6.57 14.10 -16.46
N ILE A 190 5.93 15.26 -16.33
CA ILE A 190 5.05 15.82 -17.37
C ILE A 190 5.83 16.11 -18.65
N ASP A 191 7.03 16.63 -18.54
CA ASP A 191 7.87 16.90 -19.71
C ASP A 191 8.32 15.59 -20.38
N VAL A 192 8.64 14.56 -19.60
CA VAL A 192 8.91 13.20 -20.10
C VAL A 192 7.69 12.61 -20.79
N ALA A 193 6.50 12.73 -20.18
CA ALA A 193 5.23 12.25 -20.75
C ALA A 193 4.96 12.89 -22.12
N LYS A 194 5.12 14.23 -22.22
CA LYS A 194 4.97 14.96 -23.48
C LYS A 194 6.01 14.56 -24.54
N LYS A 195 7.29 14.43 -24.11
CA LYS A 195 8.40 14.09 -25.01
C LYS A 195 8.17 12.74 -25.71
N PHE A 196 7.61 11.79 -25.04
CA PHE A 196 7.43 10.42 -25.54
C PHE A 196 5.98 10.06 -25.88
N ASP A 197 5.05 11.01 -25.76
CA ASP A 197 3.59 10.80 -25.95
C ASP A 197 3.07 9.64 -25.08
N ILE A 198 3.42 9.70 -23.78
CA ILE A 198 3.07 8.68 -22.77
C ILE A 198 2.02 9.27 -21.82
N LYS A 199 1.01 8.46 -21.46
CA LYS A 199 0.03 8.83 -20.45
C LYS A 199 0.66 8.87 -19.07
N ILE A 200 0.24 9.87 -18.28
CA ILE A 200 0.67 10.04 -16.89
C ILE A 200 -0.55 10.08 -15.98
N VAL A 201 -0.55 9.22 -14.95
CA VAL A 201 -1.65 9.04 -14.00
C VAL A 201 -1.12 8.95 -12.57
N SER A 202 -1.97 9.18 -11.57
CA SER A 202 -1.59 9.05 -10.16
C SER A 202 -2.08 7.73 -9.55
N ILE A 203 -1.36 7.24 -8.53
CA ILE A 203 -1.84 6.13 -7.69
C ILE A 203 -3.11 6.54 -6.93
N GLU A 204 -3.23 7.81 -6.56
CA GLU A 204 -4.43 8.36 -5.92
C GLU A 204 -5.68 8.17 -6.79
N ASP A 205 -5.63 8.55 -8.07
CA ASP A 205 -6.74 8.37 -9.01
C ASP A 205 -7.03 6.88 -9.24
N LEU A 206 -5.98 6.02 -9.28
CA LEU A 206 -6.16 4.58 -9.39
C LEU A 206 -6.86 4.00 -8.15
N VAL A 207 -6.55 4.47 -6.95
CA VAL A 207 -7.26 4.07 -5.71
C VAL A 207 -8.72 4.49 -5.79
N ALA A 208 -9.00 5.74 -6.17
CA ALA A 208 -10.38 6.24 -6.33
C ALA A 208 -11.16 5.39 -7.36
N TYR A 209 -10.58 5.15 -8.51
CA TYR A 209 -11.15 4.28 -9.55
C TYR A 209 -11.45 2.87 -9.02
N ARG A 210 -10.49 2.27 -8.29
CA ARG A 210 -10.67 0.94 -7.69
C ARG A 210 -11.76 0.92 -6.62
N MET A 211 -11.86 1.99 -5.80
CA MET A 211 -12.91 2.11 -4.78
C MET A 211 -14.33 2.15 -5.35
N GLU A 212 -14.49 2.69 -6.55
CA GLU A 212 -15.79 2.70 -7.25
C GLU A 212 -16.17 1.34 -7.86
N HIS A 213 -15.16 0.51 -8.23
CA HIS A 213 -15.37 -0.72 -8.98
C HIS A 213 -15.11 -2.00 -8.17
N ASP A 214 -14.36 -1.91 -7.08
CA ASP A 214 -13.93 -3.04 -6.26
C ASP A 214 -14.12 -2.75 -4.76
N SER A 215 -14.28 -3.81 -3.96
CA SER A 215 -14.21 -3.74 -2.50
C SER A 215 -13.43 -4.90 -1.94
N LEU A 216 -12.53 -4.61 -0.99
CA LEU A 216 -11.83 -5.64 -0.22
C LEU A 216 -12.58 -6.03 1.06
N ILE A 217 -13.76 -5.45 1.30
CA ILE A 217 -14.59 -5.72 2.46
C ILE A 217 -16.02 -6.05 2.07
N GLU A 218 -16.63 -6.95 2.80
CA GLU A 218 -18.06 -7.30 2.70
C GLU A 218 -18.69 -7.15 4.07
N LYS A 219 -19.73 -6.31 4.19
CA LYS A 219 -20.48 -6.16 5.44
C LYS A 219 -21.30 -7.41 5.73
N LYS A 220 -21.04 -8.07 6.85
CA LYS A 220 -21.70 -9.30 7.26
C LYS A 220 -22.75 -9.09 8.34
N GLU A 221 -22.50 -8.16 9.27
CA GLU A 221 -23.41 -7.87 10.38
C GLU A 221 -23.57 -6.37 10.56
N ASP A 222 -24.76 -5.94 11.00
CA ASP A 222 -25.07 -4.55 11.32
C ASP A 222 -26.23 -4.49 12.34
N PHE A 223 -25.91 -4.29 13.62
CA PHE A 223 -26.89 -4.25 14.71
C PHE A 223 -26.42 -3.37 15.89
N THR A 224 -27.35 -3.04 16.77
CA THR A 224 -27.02 -2.33 18.01
C THR A 224 -26.61 -3.32 19.08
N ILE A 225 -25.43 -3.12 19.66
CA ILE A 225 -24.91 -3.92 20.77
C ILE A 225 -24.91 -3.09 22.05
N LEU A 226 -25.36 -3.71 23.16
CA LEU A 226 -25.19 -3.17 24.50
C LEU A 226 -23.82 -3.55 25.03
N THR A 227 -22.99 -2.55 25.32
CA THR A 227 -21.66 -2.73 25.90
C THR A 227 -21.58 -2.20 27.33
N ARG A 228 -20.52 -2.50 28.06
CA ARG A 228 -20.23 -1.86 29.36
C ARG A 228 -20.05 -0.34 29.27
N PHE A 229 -19.92 0.20 28.07
CA PHE A 229 -19.78 1.63 27.76
C PHE A 229 -21.10 2.25 27.25
N GLY A 230 -22.19 1.49 27.24
CA GLY A 230 -23.49 1.85 26.68
C GLY A 230 -23.72 1.27 25.27
N ASP A 231 -24.76 1.79 24.60
CA ASP A 231 -25.18 1.31 23.29
C ASP A 231 -24.28 1.86 22.17
N PHE A 232 -23.87 0.95 21.29
CA PHE A 232 -23.13 1.25 20.05
C PHE A 232 -23.75 0.49 18.89
N ARG A 233 -23.66 1.04 17.68
CA ARG A 233 -23.93 0.31 16.44
C ARG A 233 -22.70 -0.48 16.06
N LEU A 234 -22.81 -1.81 16.06
CA LEU A 234 -21.74 -2.72 15.61
C LEU A 234 -21.97 -3.06 14.14
N ARG A 235 -20.89 -2.95 13.36
CA ARG A 235 -20.83 -3.49 12.01
C ARG A 235 -19.61 -4.40 11.90
N ALA A 236 -19.80 -5.59 11.33
CA ALA A 236 -18.73 -6.54 11.07
C ALA A 236 -18.48 -6.65 9.58
N TYR A 237 -17.22 -6.55 9.19
CA TYR A 237 -16.75 -6.58 7.81
C TYR A 237 -15.80 -7.75 7.62
N GLN A 238 -16.09 -8.62 6.67
CA GLN A 238 -15.20 -9.70 6.26
C GLN A 238 -14.31 -9.22 5.13
N GLN A 239 -13.00 -9.38 5.27
CA GLN A 239 -12.04 -9.10 4.21
C GLN A 239 -12.10 -10.18 3.14
N THR A 240 -12.23 -9.79 1.86
CA THR A 240 -12.41 -10.71 0.74
C THR A 240 -11.16 -11.49 0.37
N THR A 241 -9.97 -10.98 0.72
CA THR A 241 -8.68 -11.59 0.36
C THR A 241 -8.21 -12.69 1.33
N ASN A 242 -8.62 -12.65 2.60
CA ASN A 242 -8.11 -13.57 3.64
C ASN A 242 -9.14 -14.00 4.68
N ASN A 243 -10.42 -13.68 4.48
CA ASN A 243 -11.54 -13.99 5.38
C ASN A 243 -11.42 -13.43 6.81
N GLN A 244 -10.51 -12.51 7.09
CA GLN A 244 -10.43 -11.83 8.39
C GLN A 244 -11.68 -10.98 8.62
N VAL A 245 -12.12 -10.91 9.88
CA VAL A 245 -13.27 -10.10 10.27
C VAL A 245 -12.80 -8.89 11.06
N HIS A 246 -13.23 -7.71 10.61
CA HIS A 246 -12.99 -6.41 11.23
C HIS A 246 -14.29 -5.88 11.82
N ILE A 247 -14.21 -5.09 12.90
CA ILE A 247 -15.37 -4.56 13.59
C ILE A 247 -15.29 -3.04 13.63
N ALA A 248 -16.40 -2.38 13.31
CA ALA A 248 -16.61 -0.97 13.60
C ALA A 248 -17.71 -0.78 14.64
N LEU A 249 -17.43 -0.02 15.67
CA LEU A 249 -18.38 0.43 16.66
C LEU A 249 -18.62 1.92 16.48
N THR A 250 -19.87 2.32 16.28
CA THR A 250 -20.24 3.70 16.02
C THR A 250 -21.30 4.18 17.00
N LYS A 251 -21.25 5.46 17.35
CA LYS A 251 -22.26 6.13 18.17
C LYS A 251 -22.66 7.45 17.51
N GLY A 252 -23.94 7.80 17.57
CA GLY A 252 -24.48 9.00 16.93
C GLY A 252 -24.73 8.85 15.44
N VAL A 253 -25.12 9.96 14.81
CA VAL A 253 -25.41 10.08 13.36
C VAL A 253 -24.67 11.31 12.86
N TRP A 254 -24.19 11.26 11.62
CA TRP A 254 -23.44 12.34 10.97
C TRP A 254 -23.71 12.46 9.49
N LYS A 255 -23.32 13.58 8.91
CA LYS A 255 -23.26 13.83 7.48
C LYS A 255 -21.81 13.61 6.99
N SER A 256 -21.64 13.36 5.69
CA SER A 256 -20.33 13.08 5.09
C SER A 256 -19.31 14.24 5.22
N ASP A 257 -19.79 15.48 5.34
CA ASP A 257 -18.97 16.69 5.47
C ASP A 257 -18.58 17.04 6.91
N GLU A 258 -19.13 16.30 7.90
CA GLU A 258 -18.81 16.53 9.32
C GLU A 258 -17.53 15.84 9.75
N PRO A 259 -16.65 16.52 10.53
CA PRO A 259 -15.53 15.86 11.19
C PRO A 259 -16.03 14.87 12.26
N ILE A 260 -15.50 13.63 12.20
CA ILE A 260 -15.92 12.56 13.10
C ILE A 260 -14.76 12.08 13.97
N LEU A 261 -14.97 12.09 15.28
CA LEU A 261 -14.03 11.55 16.24
C LEU A 261 -13.83 10.04 15.96
N THR A 262 -12.63 9.68 15.52
CA THR A 262 -12.38 8.34 14.98
C THR A 262 -11.11 7.74 15.56
N ARG A 263 -11.21 6.47 15.98
CA ARG A 263 -10.06 5.66 16.36
C ARG A 263 -9.96 4.43 15.47
N VAL A 264 -8.83 4.24 14.83
CA VAL A 264 -8.47 2.97 14.17
C VAL A 264 -7.51 2.22 15.09
N ASN A 265 -7.91 1.05 15.55
CA ASN A 265 -7.19 0.23 16.52
C ASN A 265 -6.92 -1.16 15.95
N SER A 266 -5.72 -1.70 16.18
CA SER A 266 -5.43 -3.10 15.86
C SER A 266 -5.96 -4.01 16.95
N THR A 267 -6.62 -5.12 16.59
CA THR A 267 -7.05 -6.12 17.58
C THR A 267 -5.89 -6.78 18.31
N LEU A 268 -4.69 -6.77 17.72
CA LEU A 268 -3.47 -7.25 18.39
C LEU A 268 -3.15 -6.45 19.65
N VAL A 269 -3.43 -5.12 19.64
CA VAL A 269 -3.19 -4.26 20.80
C VAL A 269 -4.10 -4.64 21.97
N ASN A 270 -5.33 -5.08 21.71
CA ASN A 270 -6.29 -5.48 22.76
C ASN A 270 -5.99 -6.85 23.36
N ASN A 271 -5.29 -7.72 22.60
CA ASN A 271 -4.83 -9.03 23.06
C ASN A 271 -3.33 -9.01 23.43
N ASP A 272 -2.77 -7.83 23.62
CA ASP A 272 -1.36 -7.66 23.98
C ASP A 272 -1.15 -7.99 25.48
N ILE A 273 -0.87 -9.26 25.78
CA ILE A 273 -0.58 -9.70 27.13
C ILE A 273 0.59 -8.93 27.74
N LEU A 274 1.64 -8.66 26.98
CA LEU A 274 2.79 -7.91 27.48
C LEU A 274 2.40 -6.46 27.78
N GLY A 275 1.65 -5.82 26.89
CA GLY A 275 1.14 -4.46 27.10
C GLY A 275 0.16 -4.39 28.28
N THR A 276 -0.69 -5.41 28.48
CA THR A 276 -1.59 -5.51 29.64
C THR A 276 -0.79 -5.66 30.94
N LEU A 277 0.25 -6.47 30.95
CA LEU A 277 1.09 -6.69 32.13
C LEU A 277 2.00 -5.49 32.47
N THR A 278 2.40 -4.68 31.47
CA THR A 278 3.39 -3.63 31.65
C THR A 278 2.90 -2.20 31.39
N ASN A 279 1.78 -1.99 30.65
CA ASN A 279 1.38 -0.69 30.06
C ASN A 279 -0.07 -0.23 30.29
N ASN A 280 -0.90 -0.87 31.09
CA ASN A 280 -2.31 -0.54 31.29
C ASN A 280 -3.14 -0.50 29.98
N ALA A 281 -3.02 -1.50 29.11
CA ALA A 281 -3.74 -1.55 27.83
C ALA A 281 -5.28 -1.39 27.97
N ASP A 282 -5.88 -1.96 29.03
CA ASP A 282 -7.31 -1.86 29.33
C ASP A 282 -7.75 -0.42 29.59
N LYS A 283 -6.94 0.36 30.30
CA LYS A 283 -7.22 1.77 30.58
C LYS A 283 -7.32 2.63 29.32
N LYS A 284 -6.49 2.32 28.30
CA LYS A 284 -6.55 3.00 27.01
C LYS A 284 -7.85 2.69 26.26
N LEU A 285 -8.32 1.45 26.35
CA LEU A 285 -9.60 1.06 25.76
C LEU A 285 -10.74 1.84 26.41
N ASP A 286 -10.76 1.89 27.73
CA ASP A 286 -11.78 2.65 28.50
C ASP A 286 -11.78 4.14 28.09
N GLN A 287 -10.62 4.76 27.96
CA GLN A 287 -10.48 6.17 27.54
C GLN A 287 -11.02 6.42 26.12
N MET A 288 -10.80 5.48 25.17
CA MET A 288 -11.35 5.62 23.82
C MET A 288 -12.88 5.64 23.81
N PHE A 289 -13.52 4.73 24.54
CA PHE A 289 -14.99 4.68 24.64
C PHE A 289 -15.55 5.86 25.40
N GLN A 290 -14.86 6.31 26.45
CA GLN A 290 -15.26 7.50 27.21
C GLN A 290 -15.23 8.74 26.34
N ALA A 291 -14.18 8.95 25.56
CA ALA A 291 -14.08 10.11 24.65
C ALA A 291 -15.23 10.12 23.61
N ILE A 292 -15.58 8.97 23.01
CA ILE A 292 -16.73 8.88 22.12
C ILE A 292 -18.06 9.19 22.83
N ASN A 293 -18.22 8.71 24.07
CA ASN A 293 -19.42 8.95 24.86
C ASN A 293 -19.57 10.42 25.23
N GLU A 294 -18.50 11.08 25.64
CA GLU A 294 -18.48 12.52 25.96
C GLU A 294 -18.75 13.38 24.73
N ASN A 295 -18.20 13.02 23.57
CA ASN A 295 -18.45 13.70 22.30
C ASN A 295 -19.87 13.45 21.74
N GLY A 296 -20.55 12.37 22.18
CA GLY A 296 -21.88 11.97 21.74
C GLY A 296 -21.93 11.34 20.34
N LYS A 297 -20.88 11.46 19.52
CA LYS A 297 -20.75 10.81 18.20
C LYS A 297 -19.29 10.45 17.90
N GLY A 298 -19.10 9.32 17.21
CA GLY A 298 -17.77 8.88 16.80
C GLY A 298 -17.73 7.41 16.38
N ALA A 299 -16.53 6.97 15.95
CA ALA A 299 -16.27 5.62 15.46
C ALA A 299 -14.99 5.02 16.05
N ILE A 300 -15.04 3.75 16.43
CA ILE A 300 -13.86 2.95 16.79
C ILE A 300 -13.82 1.75 15.86
N LEU A 301 -12.74 1.63 15.10
CA LEU A 301 -12.49 0.51 14.22
C LEU A 301 -11.49 -0.44 14.88
N PHE A 302 -11.81 -1.73 14.87
CA PHE A 302 -10.91 -2.80 15.28
C PHE A 302 -10.50 -3.60 14.04
N ILE A 303 -9.29 -3.32 13.58
CA ILE A 303 -8.71 -3.99 12.41
C ILE A 303 -7.97 -5.24 12.89
N ASN A 304 -8.45 -6.41 12.44
CA ASN A 304 -7.80 -7.67 12.72
C ASN A 304 -6.59 -7.83 11.81
N GLN A 305 -5.42 -8.12 12.39
CA GLN A 305 -4.18 -8.37 11.65
C GLN A 305 -3.69 -9.77 11.97
N GLN A 306 -3.10 -10.46 10.98
CA GLN A 306 -2.53 -11.78 11.20
C GLN A 306 -1.34 -11.68 12.16
N ASN A 307 -1.39 -12.52 13.21
CA ASN A 307 -0.36 -12.59 14.23
C ASN A 307 0.91 -13.22 13.64
N GLN A 308 1.99 -12.47 13.53
CA GLN A 308 3.30 -13.03 13.25
C GLN A 308 3.93 -13.45 14.58
N ALA A 309 4.04 -14.76 14.81
CA ALA A 309 4.69 -15.32 16.01
C ALA A 309 6.11 -14.75 16.26
N GLN A 310 6.81 -14.40 15.18
CA GLN A 310 8.11 -13.73 15.20
C GLN A 310 8.07 -12.36 15.88
N ASN A 311 6.94 -11.65 15.82
CA ASN A 311 6.80 -10.34 16.45
C ASN A 311 6.76 -10.43 17.99
N LEU A 312 6.16 -11.49 18.54
CA LEU A 312 6.10 -11.70 19.99
C LEU A 312 7.49 -12.02 20.57
N LEU A 313 8.25 -12.92 19.95
CA LEU A 313 9.60 -13.29 20.39
C LEU A 313 10.57 -12.09 20.36
N ASN A 314 10.50 -11.28 19.31
CA ASN A 314 11.32 -10.07 19.20
C ASN A 314 10.96 -9.05 20.30
N ARG A 315 9.67 -8.85 20.58
CA ARG A 315 9.18 -7.98 21.67
C ARG A 315 9.61 -8.49 23.05
N LEU A 316 9.63 -9.81 23.27
CA LEU A 316 10.14 -10.40 24.50
C LEU A 316 11.64 -10.16 24.68
N HIS A 317 12.39 -10.22 23.59
CA HIS A 317 13.85 -9.93 23.62
C HIS A 317 14.11 -8.46 24.01
N ILE A 318 13.45 -7.52 23.32
CA ILE A 318 13.56 -6.08 23.63
C ILE A 318 13.05 -5.78 25.05
N LEU A 319 11.95 -6.40 25.49
CA LEU A 319 11.47 -6.21 26.87
C LEU A 319 12.51 -6.66 27.91
N LYS A 320 13.19 -7.78 27.66
CA LYS A 320 14.25 -8.29 28.53
C LYS A 320 15.43 -7.32 28.61
N GLU A 321 15.82 -6.73 27.48
CA GLU A 321 16.89 -5.73 27.42
C GLU A 321 16.48 -4.45 28.17
N ASN A 322 15.30 -3.90 27.88
CA ASN A 322 14.77 -2.72 28.54
C ASN A 322 14.66 -2.90 30.07
N GLN A 323 14.23 -4.08 30.54
CA GLN A 323 14.15 -4.38 31.96
C GLN A 323 15.51 -4.47 32.62
N ALA A 324 16.54 -4.92 31.91
CA ALA A 324 17.94 -4.90 32.41
C ALA A 324 18.47 -3.46 32.55
N GLU A 325 17.92 -2.49 31.78
CA GLU A 325 18.25 -1.06 31.85
C GLU A 325 17.31 -0.28 32.80
N GLY A 326 16.35 -0.95 33.45
CA GLY A 326 15.42 -0.36 34.42
C GLY A 326 14.09 0.16 33.83
N GLU A 327 13.82 -0.07 32.54
CA GLU A 327 12.55 0.25 31.91
C GLU A 327 11.58 -0.93 31.98
N MET A 328 10.41 -0.74 32.63
CA MET A 328 9.42 -1.80 32.85
C MET A 328 8.46 -2.01 31.67
N LYS A 329 8.47 -1.15 30.65
CA LYS A 329 7.45 -1.14 29.59
C LYS A 329 7.85 -2.03 28.42
N ALA A 330 6.91 -2.88 27.98
CA ALA A 330 7.05 -3.58 26.72
C ALA A 330 7.03 -2.58 25.54
N PRO A 331 7.82 -2.80 24.48
CA PRO A 331 7.76 -1.99 23.27
C PRO A 331 6.35 -2.02 22.69
N ALA A 332 5.89 -0.86 22.19
CA ALA A 332 4.58 -0.73 21.58
C ALA A 332 4.42 -1.71 20.40
N MET A 333 3.22 -2.27 20.23
CA MET A 333 2.89 -2.96 18.99
C MET A 333 2.81 -1.93 17.86
N THR A 334 3.64 -2.08 16.84
CA THR A 334 3.54 -1.29 15.63
C THR A 334 2.44 -1.90 14.77
N MET A 335 1.42 -1.10 14.44
CA MET A 335 0.54 -1.41 13.31
C MET A 335 1.39 -1.30 12.04
N ASP A 336 1.18 -2.22 11.10
CA ASP A 336 1.60 -1.98 9.73
C ASP A 336 0.84 -0.73 9.24
N ASN A 337 1.53 0.41 9.26
CA ASN A 337 0.96 1.70 8.87
C ASN A 337 0.51 1.72 7.39
N LYS A 338 0.92 0.71 6.63
CA LYS A 338 0.62 0.54 5.21
C LYS A 338 -0.63 -0.32 4.97
N ASP A 339 -1.18 -0.96 6.01
CA ASP A 339 -2.42 -1.75 5.97
C ASP A 339 -3.67 -0.88 6.23
N PHE A 340 -3.54 0.43 5.98
CA PHE A 340 -4.61 1.38 6.22
C PHE A 340 -5.81 1.19 5.27
N GLY A 341 -5.59 0.60 4.09
CA GLY A 341 -6.60 0.47 3.04
C GLY A 341 -7.91 -0.21 3.47
N ILE A 342 -7.84 -1.24 4.33
CA ILE A 342 -9.05 -1.88 4.89
C ILE A 342 -9.80 -0.93 5.82
N GLY A 343 -9.07 -0.26 6.71
CA GLY A 343 -9.66 0.75 7.60
C GLY A 343 -10.30 1.91 6.82
N ALA A 344 -9.65 2.36 5.75
CA ALA A 344 -10.15 3.41 4.88
C ALA A 344 -11.46 3.01 4.17
N GLN A 345 -11.55 1.79 3.64
CA GLN A 345 -12.78 1.29 3.03
C GLN A 345 -13.93 1.17 4.04
N ILE A 346 -13.64 0.73 5.28
CA ILE A 346 -14.64 0.69 6.35
C ILE A 346 -15.11 2.12 6.68
N LEU A 347 -14.22 3.08 6.81
CA LEU A 347 -14.58 4.48 7.07
C LEU A 347 -15.44 5.06 5.95
N HIS A 348 -15.11 4.75 4.70
CA HIS A 348 -15.91 5.14 3.54
C HIS A 348 -17.32 4.53 3.59
N ASP A 349 -17.47 3.21 3.88
CA ASP A 349 -18.79 2.56 4.07
C ASP A 349 -19.59 3.17 5.24
N LEU A 350 -18.91 3.71 6.25
CA LEU A 350 -19.51 4.43 7.38
C LEU A 350 -19.87 5.88 7.02
N ASN A 351 -19.61 6.34 5.81
CA ASN A 351 -19.79 7.73 5.35
C ASN A 351 -18.98 8.74 6.18
N ILE A 352 -17.76 8.35 6.57
CA ILE A 352 -16.79 9.21 7.29
C ILE A 352 -15.73 9.65 6.29
N CYS A 353 -15.75 10.93 5.89
CA CYS A 353 -14.78 11.54 4.98
C CYS A 353 -13.78 12.43 5.74
N LYS A 354 -14.21 13.12 6.80
CA LYS A 354 -13.37 13.96 7.64
C LYS A 354 -13.16 13.35 9.00
N ILE A 355 -11.90 13.24 9.42
CA ILE A 355 -11.50 12.48 10.59
C ILE A 355 -10.83 13.39 11.63
N GLU A 356 -11.39 13.45 12.83
CA GLU A 356 -10.66 13.85 14.03
C GLU A 356 -10.01 12.61 14.63
N LEU A 357 -8.73 12.42 14.36
CA LEU A 357 -8.05 11.16 14.68
C LEU A 357 -7.61 11.09 16.15
N MET A 358 -8.19 10.16 16.89
CA MET A 358 -7.78 9.88 18.27
C MET A 358 -6.42 9.20 18.29
N THR A 359 -5.40 9.85 18.85
CA THR A 359 -4.05 9.30 18.98
C THR A 359 -3.27 9.91 20.15
N ASN A 360 -2.50 9.05 20.84
CA ASN A 360 -1.57 9.45 21.90
C ASN A 360 -0.10 9.37 21.46
N THR A 361 0.17 8.99 20.19
CA THR A 361 1.51 8.96 19.59
C THR A 361 1.79 10.25 18.82
N GLN A 362 3.07 10.50 18.50
CA GLN A 362 3.45 11.62 17.64
C GLN A 362 2.69 11.57 16.31
N GLN A 363 2.28 12.76 15.84
CA GLN A 363 1.58 12.94 14.57
C GLN A 363 2.52 12.50 13.43
N THR A 364 2.22 11.37 12.82
CA THR A 364 2.82 10.96 11.55
C THR A 364 1.82 11.26 10.44
N LYS A 365 2.24 12.03 9.43
CA LYS A 365 1.43 12.19 8.21
C LYS A 365 1.15 10.80 7.64
N ARG A 366 -0.12 10.46 7.50
CA ARG A 366 -0.55 9.22 6.87
C ARG A 366 -0.69 9.45 5.38
N VAL A 367 0.08 8.72 4.62
CA VAL A 367 0.19 8.81 3.16
C VAL A 367 -0.96 8.07 2.49
N GLY A 368 -1.45 8.60 1.37
CA GLY A 368 -2.41 7.90 0.50
C GLY A 368 -3.87 7.92 0.96
N MET A 369 -4.24 8.73 1.97
CA MET A 369 -5.62 8.79 2.45
C MET A 369 -6.57 9.51 1.49
N ILE A 370 -6.06 10.46 0.72
CA ILE A 370 -6.85 11.30 -0.20
C ILE A 370 -7.51 10.42 -1.27
N GLY A 371 -6.80 9.45 -1.84
CA GLY A 371 -7.36 8.51 -2.81
C GLY A 371 -8.55 7.68 -2.30
N TYR A 372 -8.68 7.53 -0.97
CA TYR A 372 -9.86 6.94 -0.34
C TYR A 372 -10.96 7.97 0.00
N GLY A 373 -10.81 9.23 -0.39
CA GLY A 373 -11.74 10.30 -0.04
C GLY A 373 -11.72 10.66 1.46
N LEU A 374 -10.59 10.44 2.15
CA LEU A 374 -10.44 10.65 3.58
C LEU A 374 -9.48 11.81 3.87
N GLU A 375 -9.87 12.69 4.80
CA GLU A 375 -9.08 13.82 5.29
C GLU A 375 -8.95 13.77 6.81
N ILE A 376 -7.72 13.80 7.35
CA ILE A 376 -7.51 14.02 8.78
C ILE A 376 -7.50 15.53 9.03
N VAL A 377 -8.54 16.03 9.68
CA VAL A 377 -8.70 17.46 9.97
C VAL A 377 -8.08 17.86 11.31
N ASP A 378 -8.01 16.94 12.28
CA ASP A 378 -7.39 17.18 13.58
C ASP A 378 -6.91 15.89 14.26
N TYR A 379 -6.07 16.04 15.28
CA TYR A 379 -5.54 14.96 16.11
C TYR A 379 -5.94 15.18 17.57
N ILE A 380 -6.74 14.28 18.10
CA ILE A 380 -7.31 14.37 19.45
C ILE A 380 -6.58 13.40 20.39
N LYS A 381 -6.06 13.91 21.51
CA LYS A 381 -5.51 13.06 22.59
C LYS A 381 -6.65 12.51 23.46
N TYR A 382 -6.47 11.31 23.98
CA TYR A 382 -7.47 10.64 24.84
C TYR A 382 -6.80 9.88 25.99
#